data_1a7c788c482c73cd55d97bf28353f072
#
_entry.id   1a7c788c482c73cd55d97bf28353f072
#
_cell.length_a   1.000
_cell.length_b   1.000
_cell.length_c   1.000
_cell.angle_alpha   90.00
_cell.angle_beta   90.00
_cell.angle_gamma   90.00
#
_symmetry.space_group_name_H-M   'P 1'
#
loop_
_entity.id
_entity.type
_entity.pdbx_description
1 polymer ?
#
loop_
_entity_poly.entity_id
_entity_poly.type
_entity_poly.pdbx_seq_one_letter_code
_entity_poly.pdbx_strand_id
1 'polypeptide(L)'
;MQAQAPQPPEALDAAVAAERLRNARFVNAGRAAGVAVTLAIELFLQTSQRDYQGSQIGLHATWLACAAVLLVACWRSDAIARWAGLALPLLDMPLFFTLMYGLISRLQATGFSDDARAVAAGVTVFFALMVLMSGAMLERRLLVVSVGLALALAATLQLHAGVDYSLGLFMLVSIVLAFSISLAVGRRSVALVAAVTDEQLRRDRLGRYFSPQITQRLLERGDDAGRGESREVTVLFADLRDFAARGETMPGPEVVALLNSIHEGWVEAVFEHGGTLDKYMGDGIMAYFGAPLAQADHAARALRCARAMDASLRRLNQQRAAAGAPGLRLGIGIHSGRVVLGDIGAARRREFTVIGHTGNI
;
A
#
# COMPACT_ATOMS: atom_id res chain seq x y z
N MET A 1 0.86 -18.69 -17.02
CA MET A 1 1.47 -17.33 -17.03
C MET A 1 1.63 -16.93 -15.57
N GLN A 2 2.79 -17.18 -14.97
CA GLN A 2 3.10 -16.66 -13.63
C GLN A 2 3.23 -15.14 -13.78
N ALA A 3 2.37 -14.39 -13.10
CA ALA A 3 2.52 -12.95 -12.99
C ALA A 3 3.89 -12.70 -12.35
N GLN A 4 4.82 -12.09 -13.09
CA GLN A 4 6.09 -11.62 -12.55
C GLN A 4 5.78 -10.72 -11.35
N ALA A 5 6.42 -11.00 -10.22
CA ALA A 5 6.30 -10.10 -9.06
C ALA A 5 6.68 -8.67 -9.50
N PRO A 6 5.89 -7.65 -9.16
CA PRO A 6 6.15 -6.29 -9.59
C PRO A 6 7.55 -5.86 -9.18
N GLN A 7 8.23 -5.13 -10.07
CA GLN A 7 9.54 -4.56 -9.75
C GLN A 7 9.40 -3.52 -8.65
N PRO A 8 10.40 -3.30 -7.79
CA PRO A 8 10.32 -2.36 -6.67
C PRO A 8 9.73 -0.98 -7.00
N PRO A 9 10.08 -0.31 -8.11
CA PRO A 9 9.46 0.96 -8.48
C PRO A 9 7.96 0.82 -8.84
N GLU A 10 7.55 -0.25 -9.51
CA GLU A 10 6.15 -0.49 -9.89
C GLU A 10 5.25 -0.77 -8.66
N ALA A 11 5.78 -1.50 -7.68
CA ALA A 11 5.07 -1.77 -6.43
C ALA A 11 4.88 -0.50 -5.60
N LEU A 12 5.87 0.38 -5.54
CA LEU A 12 5.78 1.66 -4.87
C LEU A 12 4.77 2.59 -5.57
N ASP A 13 4.82 2.68 -6.88
CA ASP A 13 3.89 3.51 -7.66
C ASP A 13 2.44 3.04 -7.48
N ALA A 14 2.20 1.73 -7.47
CA ALA A 14 0.89 1.14 -7.19
C ALA A 14 0.42 1.45 -5.75
N ALA A 15 1.31 1.34 -4.76
CA ALA A 15 0.98 1.63 -3.36
C ALA A 15 0.65 3.12 -3.15
N VAL A 16 1.43 4.03 -3.74
CA VAL A 16 1.16 5.48 -3.71
C VAL A 16 -0.14 5.81 -4.43
N ALA A 17 -0.43 5.18 -5.57
CA ALA A 17 -1.68 5.37 -6.29
C ALA A 17 -2.90 4.91 -5.48
N ALA A 18 -2.79 3.77 -4.78
CA ALA A 18 -3.84 3.28 -3.87
C ALA A 18 -4.08 4.23 -2.70
N GLU A 19 -3.00 4.79 -2.12
CA GLU A 19 -3.10 5.78 -1.04
C GLU A 19 -3.77 7.07 -1.51
N ARG A 20 -3.39 7.59 -2.68
CA ARG A 20 -4.04 8.75 -3.31
C ARG A 20 -5.55 8.53 -3.48
N LEU A 21 -5.95 7.34 -3.88
CA LEU A 21 -7.37 7.00 -4.07
C LEU A 21 -8.14 6.99 -2.74
N ARG A 22 -7.55 6.43 -1.67
CA ARG A 22 -8.14 6.47 -0.32
C ARG A 22 -8.27 7.90 0.18
N ASN A 23 -7.22 8.70 0.03
CA ASN A 23 -7.21 10.10 0.43
C ASN A 23 -8.22 10.93 -0.35
N ALA A 24 -8.38 10.68 -1.66
CA ALA A 24 -9.39 11.35 -2.48
C ALA A 24 -10.80 11.12 -1.96
N ARG A 25 -11.15 9.89 -1.60
CA ARG A 25 -12.45 9.55 -1.01
C ARG A 25 -12.66 10.23 0.34
N PHE A 26 -11.64 10.19 1.20
CA PHE A 26 -11.69 10.84 2.52
C PHE A 26 -11.85 12.35 2.41
N VAL A 27 -11.06 13.01 1.56
CA VAL A 27 -11.13 14.47 1.35
C VAL A 27 -12.49 14.86 0.78
N ASN A 28 -13.05 14.10 -0.16
CA ASN A 28 -14.38 14.40 -0.71
C ASN A 28 -15.49 14.21 0.32
N ALA A 29 -15.37 13.26 1.24
CA ALA A 29 -16.29 13.14 2.38
C ALA A 29 -16.20 14.36 3.31
N GLY A 30 -14.97 14.78 3.65
CA GLY A 30 -14.73 15.99 4.44
C GLY A 30 -15.28 17.26 3.79
N ARG A 31 -15.11 17.40 2.45
CA ARG A 31 -15.71 18.49 1.66
C ARG A 31 -17.23 18.55 1.82
N ALA A 32 -17.90 17.43 1.54
CA ALA A 32 -19.35 17.35 1.61
C ALA A 32 -19.86 17.69 3.02
N ALA A 33 -19.18 17.20 4.06
CA ALA A 33 -19.48 17.53 5.46
C ALA A 33 -19.28 19.03 5.75
N GLY A 34 -18.17 19.63 5.30
CA GLY A 34 -17.87 21.05 5.47
C GLY A 34 -18.93 21.93 4.80
N VAL A 35 -19.32 21.62 3.57
CA VAL A 35 -20.39 22.36 2.87
C VAL A 35 -21.74 22.20 3.56
N ALA A 36 -22.05 21.01 4.09
CA ALA A 36 -23.27 20.80 4.85
C ALA A 36 -23.31 21.66 6.14
N VAL A 37 -22.18 21.80 6.82
CA VAL A 37 -22.05 22.66 8.00
C VAL A 37 -22.28 24.14 7.63
N THR A 38 -21.69 24.63 6.53
CA THR A 38 -21.89 26.01 6.09
C THR A 38 -23.36 26.30 5.75
N LEU A 39 -24.04 25.36 5.10
CA LEU A 39 -25.48 25.47 4.83
C LEU A 39 -26.31 25.46 6.11
N ALA A 40 -25.96 24.60 7.09
CA ALA A 40 -26.65 24.56 8.38
C ALA A 40 -26.51 25.87 9.15
N ILE A 41 -25.31 26.48 9.14
CA ILE A 41 -25.06 27.80 9.73
C ILE A 41 -25.93 28.87 9.05
N GLU A 42 -25.98 28.89 7.71
CA GLU A 42 -26.81 29.82 6.93
C GLU A 42 -28.30 29.71 7.29
N LEU A 43 -28.83 28.48 7.36
CA LEU A 43 -30.20 28.20 7.78
C LEU A 43 -30.49 28.66 9.21
N PHE A 44 -29.55 28.41 10.13
CA PHE A 44 -29.67 28.84 11.52
C PHE A 44 -29.72 30.39 11.63
N LEU A 45 -28.84 31.09 10.93
CA LEU A 45 -28.80 32.53 10.91
C LEU A 45 -30.13 33.13 10.34
N GLN A 46 -30.64 32.54 9.29
CA GLN A 46 -31.91 32.96 8.68
C GLN A 46 -33.12 32.76 9.62
N THR A 47 -33.12 31.70 10.42
CA THR A 47 -34.22 31.42 11.36
C THR A 47 -34.11 32.22 12.66
N SER A 48 -32.91 32.54 13.08
CA SER A 48 -32.65 33.21 14.36
C SER A 48 -32.68 34.73 14.28
N GLN A 49 -32.36 35.31 13.13
CA GLN A 49 -32.32 36.76 12.92
C GLN A 49 -33.42 37.17 11.93
N ARG A 50 -34.51 37.79 12.43
CA ARG A 50 -35.66 38.23 11.62
C ARG A 50 -35.30 39.25 10.54
N ASP A 51 -34.18 39.97 10.70
CA ASP A 51 -33.71 40.98 9.73
C ASP A 51 -32.58 40.48 8.84
N TYR A 52 -32.31 39.16 8.82
CA TYR A 52 -31.28 38.58 7.97
C TYR A 52 -31.69 38.65 6.50
N GLN A 53 -31.34 39.77 5.86
CA GLN A 53 -31.60 40.02 4.43
C GLN A 53 -30.43 39.48 3.62
N GLY A 54 -30.73 38.58 2.67
CA GLY A 54 -29.75 38.15 1.67
C GLY A 54 -29.28 36.73 1.78
N SER A 55 -30.22 35.86 2.09
CA SER A 55 -30.02 34.41 2.05
C SER A 55 -29.35 33.94 0.75
N GLN A 56 -28.27 33.22 0.90
CA GLN A 56 -27.55 32.54 -0.20
C GLN A 56 -27.82 31.03 -0.19
N ILE A 57 -28.95 30.60 0.44
CA ILE A 57 -29.30 29.17 0.60
C ILE A 57 -29.28 28.44 -0.74
N GLY A 58 -29.77 29.07 -1.84
CA GLY A 58 -29.76 28.46 -3.15
C GLY A 58 -28.34 28.10 -3.63
N LEU A 59 -27.38 28.99 -3.42
CA LEU A 59 -25.98 28.74 -3.80
C LEU A 59 -25.33 27.69 -2.90
N HIS A 60 -25.55 27.72 -1.57
CA HIS A 60 -25.08 26.69 -0.66
C HIS A 60 -25.71 25.31 -0.95
N ALA A 61 -27.01 25.26 -1.25
CA ALA A 61 -27.68 24.02 -1.60
C ALA A 61 -27.16 23.42 -2.91
N THR A 62 -26.90 24.26 -3.93
CA THR A 62 -26.27 23.84 -5.17
C THR A 62 -24.87 23.31 -4.94
N TRP A 63 -24.07 24.00 -4.12
CA TRP A 63 -22.73 23.55 -3.76
C TRP A 63 -22.76 22.20 -3.03
N LEU A 64 -23.66 22.02 -2.06
CA LEU A 64 -23.84 20.76 -1.36
C LEU A 64 -24.26 19.62 -2.32
N ALA A 65 -25.19 19.91 -3.24
CA ALA A 65 -25.62 18.93 -4.25
C ALA A 65 -24.43 18.48 -5.13
N CYS A 66 -23.61 19.43 -5.61
CA CYS A 66 -22.41 19.11 -6.38
C CYS A 66 -21.40 18.29 -5.56
N ALA A 67 -21.19 18.65 -4.29
CA ALA A 67 -20.29 17.90 -3.41
C ALA A 67 -20.79 16.48 -3.14
N ALA A 68 -22.08 16.30 -2.91
CA ALA A 68 -22.71 15.00 -2.70
C ALA A 68 -22.66 14.10 -3.95
N VAL A 69 -22.96 14.66 -5.14
CA VAL A 69 -22.84 13.93 -6.41
C VAL A 69 -21.41 13.47 -6.63
N LEU A 70 -20.43 14.34 -6.44
CA LEU A 70 -19.04 13.99 -6.60
C LEU A 70 -18.58 12.95 -5.57
N LEU A 71 -19.03 13.04 -4.32
CA LEU A 71 -18.78 12.05 -3.28
C LEU A 71 -19.27 10.67 -3.71
N VAL A 72 -20.51 10.55 -4.13
CA VAL A 72 -21.09 9.28 -4.61
C VAL A 72 -20.35 8.75 -5.83
N ALA A 73 -19.99 9.62 -6.77
CA ALA A 73 -19.24 9.26 -7.98
C ALA A 73 -17.84 8.74 -7.65
N CYS A 74 -17.14 9.34 -6.66
CA CYS A 74 -15.82 8.88 -6.19
C CYS A 74 -15.87 7.50 -5.52
N TRP A 75 -16.98 7.16 -4.87
CA TRP A 75 -17.16 5.83 -4.30
C TRP A 75 -17.47 4.76 -5.34
N ARG A 76 -18.11 5.15 -6.45
CA ARG A 76 -18.49 4.24 -7.54
C ARG A 76 -17.41 4.06 -8.62
N SER A 77 -16.49 5.01 -8.76
CA SER A 77 -15.49 5.00 -9.84
C SER A 77 -14.13 5.52 -9.40
N ASP A 78 -13.11 4.66 -9.50
CA ASP A 78 -11.72 5.01 -9.24
C ASP A 78 -11.19 6.05 -10.24
N ALA A 79 -11.69 6.04 -11.48
CA ALA A 79 -11.35 7.02 -12.49
C ALA A 79 -11.77 8.44 -12.08
N ILE A 80 -13.00 8.59 -11.55
CA ILE A 80 -13.50 9.87 -11.04
C ILE A 80 -12.74 10.28 -9.78
N ALA A 81 -12.51 9.35 -8.86
CA ALA A 81 -11.80 9.63 -7.61
C ALA A 81 -10.39 10.18 -7.85
N ARG A 82 -9.68 9.73 -8.90
CA ARG A 82 -8.35 10.27 -9.28
C ARG A 82 -8.37 11.75 -9.62
N TRP A 83 -9.44 12.24 -10.25
CA TRP A 83 -9.59 13.64 -10.66
C TRP A 83 -10.34 14.50 -9.64
N ALA A 84 -10.95 13.89 -8.63
CA ALA A 84 -11.79 14.57 -7.64
C ALA A 84 -11.06 15.64 -6.83
N GLY A 85 -9.73 15.55 -6.72
CA GLY A 85 -8.90 16.58 -6.08
C GLY A 85 -8.97 17.94 -6.76
N LEU A 86 -9.24 17.98 -8.06
CA LEU A 86 -9.43 19.23 -8.81
C LEU A 86 -10.67 20.03 -8.37
N ALA A 87 -11.61 19.39 -7.69
CA ALA A 87 -12.81 20.08 -7.22
C ALA A 87 -12.50 21.13 -6.15
N LEU A 88 -11.48 20.95 -5.34
CA LEU A 88 -11.07 21.94 -4.34
C LEU A 88 -10.70 23.30 -4.98
N PRO A 89 -9.67 23.37 -5.88
CA PRO A 89 -9.33 24.64 -6.49
C PRO A 89 -10.33 25.12 -7.55
N LEU A 90 -10.99 24.24 -8.31
CA LEU A 90 -11.81 24.66 -9.45
C LEU A 90 -13.29 24.88 -9.12
N LEU A 91 -13.79 24.28 -8.06
CA LEU A 91 -15.20 24.38 -7.66
C LEU A 91 -15.34 25.04 -6.29
N ASP A 92 -14.69 24.47 -5.24
CA ASP A 92 -14.96 24.90 -3.87
C ASP A 92 -14.39 26.29 -3.57
N MET A 93 -13.16 26.57 -3.94
CA MET A 93 -12.53 27.87 -3.68
C MET A 93 -13.26 29.02 -4.42
N PRO A 94 -13.62 28.91 -5.72
CA PRO A 94 -14.39 29.94 -6.40
C PRO A 94 -15.81 30.12 -5.86
N LEU A 95 -16.51 29.03 -5.51
CA LEU A 95 -17.84 29.13 -4.91
C LEU A 95 -17.80 29.78 -3.55
N PHE A 96 -16.87 29.38 -2.70
CA PHE A 96 -16.68 29.97 -1.39
C PHE A 96 -16.28 31.44 -1.49
N PHE A 97 -15.40 31.80 -2.43
CA PHE A 97 -15.08 33.19 -2.75
C PHE A 97 -16.32 34.00 -3.11
N THR A 98 -17.15 33.49 -4.02
CA THR A 98 -18.38 34.18 -4.49
C THR A 98 -19.36 34.43 -3.34
N LEU A 99 -19.54 33.43 -2.45
CA LEU A 99 -20.35 33.55 -1.25
C LEU A 99 -19.83 34.65 -0.32
N MET A 100 -18.54 34.64 -0.05
CA MET A 100 -17.92 35.60 0.87
C MET A 100 -17.82 36.99 0.29
N TYR A 101 -17.57 37.13 -1.01
CA TYR A 101 -17.60 38.42 -1.71
C TYR A 101 -18.98 39.07 -1.62
N GLY A 102 -20.05 38.30 -1.86
CA GLY A 102 -21.41 38.77 -1.69
C GLY A 102 -21.76 39.20 -0.26
N LEU A 103 -21.30 38.45 0.73
CA LEU A 103 -21.49 38.78 2.15
C LEU A 103 -20.77 40.08 2.51
N ILE A 104 -19.48 40.21 2.19
CA ILE A 104 -18.66 41.38 2.43
C ILE A 104 -19.26 42.62 1.77
N SER A 105 -19.67 42.55 0.51
CA SER A 105 -20.28 43.66 -0.20
C SER A 105 -21.57 44.16 0.45
N ARG A 106 -22.38 43.27 1.01
CA ARG A 106 -23.62 43.64 1.75
C ARG A 106 -23.30 44.30 3.06
N LEU A 107 -22.37 43.74 3.85
CA LEU A 107 -21.95 44.35 5.14
C LEU A 107 -21.44 45.78 4.91
N GLN A 108 -20.67 46.01 3.85
CA GLN A 108 -20.23 47.37 3.52
C GLN A 108 -21.38 48.29 3.12
N ALA A 109 -22.34 47.81 2.29
CA ALA A 109 -23.47 48.58 1.87
C ALA A 109 -24.44 48.96 3.00
N THR A 110 -24.49 48.16 4.08
CA THR A 110 -25.31 48.40 5.27
C THR A 110 -24.55 49.17 6.40
N GLY A 111 -23.29 49.58 6.14
CA GLY A 111 -22.50 50.36 7.09
C GLY A 111 -21.68 49.54 8.10
N PHE A 112 -21.71 48.22 8.02
CA PHE A 112 -20.96 47.30 8.88
C PHE A 112 -19.56 46.99 8.33
N SER A 113 -18.76 48.03 8.10
CA SER A 113 -17.43 47.91 7.49
C SER A 113 -16.42 47.18 8.37
N ASP A 114 -16.53 47.24 9.71
CA ASP A 114 -15.68 46.51 10.64
C ASP A 114 -15.97 45.00 10.59
N ASP A 115 -17.25 44.62 10.52
CA ASP A 115 -17.65 43.24 10.38
C ASP A 115 -17.20 42.66 9.02
N ALA A 116 -17.29 43.47 7.96
CA ALA A 116 -16.79 43.10 6.64
C ALA A 116 -15.28 42.80 6.67
N ARG A 117 -14.48 43.58 7.35
CA ARG A 117 -13.03 43.36 7.54
C ARG A 117 -12.75 42.10 8.37
N ALA A 118 -13.50 41.89 9.45
CA ALA A 118 -13.37 40.71 10.30
C ALA A 118 -13.72 39.43 9.53
N VAL A 119 -14.77 39.43 8.71
CA VAL A 119 -15.13 38.31 7.83
C VAL A 119 -14.03 38.04 6.83
N ALA A 120 -13.51 39.03 6.12
CA ALA A 120 -12.45 38.86 5.12
C ALA A 120 -11.16 38.28 5.73
N ALA A 121 -10.80 38.73 6.95
CA ALA A 121 -9.67 38.17 7.68
C ALA A 121 -9.91 36.69 8.05
N GLY A 122 -11.07 36.35 8.60
CA GLY A 122 -11.44 35.00 9.00
C GLY A 122 -11.53 34.01 7.86
N VAL A 123 -12.04 34.43 6.69
CA VAL A 123 -12.14 33.64 5.48
C VAL A 123 -10.77 33.12 4.98
N THR A 124 -9.70 33.85 5.25
CA THR A 124 -8.34 33.41 4.89
C THR A 124 -7.96 32.08 5.56
N VAL A 125 -8.44 31.85 6.78
CA VAL A 125 -8.23 30.57 7.48
C VAL A 125 -8.92 29.40 6.76
N PHE A 126 -10.12 29.64 6.20
CA PHE A 126 -10.80 28.60 5.41
C PHE A 126 -10.04 28.27 4.13
N PHE A 127 -9.44 29.24 3.44
CA PHE A 127 -8.58 28.97 2.31
C PHE A 127 -7.33 28.18 2.74
N ALA A 128 -6.75 28.47 3.89
CA ALA A 128 -5.63 27.69 4.43
C ALA A 128 -6.05 26.23 4.72
N LEU A 129 -7.25 26.00 5.28
CA LEU A 129 -7.79 24.63 5.47
C LEU A 129 -8.01 23.91 4.13
N MET A 130 -8.52 24.59 3.10
CA MET A 130 -8.67 23.98 1.76
C MET A 130 -7.31 23.61 1.15
N VAL A 131 -6.26 24.41 1.40
CA VAL A 131 -4.89 24.07 0.99
C VAL A 131 -4.38 22.83 1.75
N LEU A 132 -4.63 22.72 3.05
CA LEU A 132 -4.29 21.53 3.84
C LEU A 132 -5.00 20.28 3.28
N MET A 133 -6.29 20.37 2.95
CA MET A 133 -7.04 19.27 2.32
C MET A 133 -6.47 18.90 0.95
N SER A 134 -6.06 19.88 0.14
CA SER A 134 -5.40 19.63 -1.14
C SER A 134 -4.07 18.88 -0.97
N GLY A 135 -3.32 19.18 0.09
CA GLY A 135 -2.07 18.48 0.43
C GLY A 135 -2.25 16.99 0.73
N ALA A 136 -3.40 16.62 1.28
CA ALA A 136 -3.72 15.21 1.56
C ALA A 136 -3.84 14.35 0.29
N MET A 137 -4.05 14.95 -0.89
CA MET A 137 -4.09 14.25 -2.18
C MET A 137 -2.72 13.73 -2.64
N LEU A 138 -1.62 14.10 -1.97
CA LEU A 138 -0.25 13.69 -2.30
C LEU A 138 0.17 14.07 -3.74
N GLU A 139 -0.44 15.10 -4.31
CA GLU A 139 -0.17 15.58 -5.66
C GLU A 139 0.37 17.01 -5.64
N ARG A 140 1.68 17.17 -5.90
CA ARG A 140 2.37 18.45 -5.78
C ARG A 140 1.79 19.53 -6.71
N ARG A 141 1.43 19.16 -7.94
CA ARG A 141 0.88 20.12 -8.92
C ARG A 141 -0.44 20.70 -8.43
N LEU A 142 -1.31 19.85 -7.93
CA LEU A 142 -2.60 20.25 -7.37
C LEU A 142 -2.42 21.19 -6.17
N LEU A 143 -1.49 20.85 -5.26
CA LEU A 143 -1.19 21.68 -4.09
C LEU A 143 -0.69 23.08 -4.49
N VAL A 144 0.23 23.19 -5.46
CA VAL A 144 0.75 24.48 -5.93
C VAL A 144 -0.36 25.34 -6.56
N VAL A 145 -1.23 24.73 -7.39
CA VAL A 145 -2.38 25.44 -7.98
C VAL A 145 -3.34 25.92 -6.90
N SER A 146 -3.65 25.06 -5.91
CA SER A 146 -4.54 25.41 -4.80
C SER A 146 -4.01 26.57 -3.97
N VAL A 147 -2.69 26.60 -3.68
CA VAL A 147 -2.04 27.69 -2.95
C VAL A 147 -2.10 29.00 -3.72
N GLY A 148 -1.71 28.99 -5.00
CA GLY A 148 -1.73 30.18 -5.83
C GLY A 148 -3.13 30.79 -5.92
N LEU A 149 -4.15 29.96 -6.12
CA LEU A 149 -5.53 30.39 -6.18
C LEU A 149 -6.02 30.90 -4.81
N ALA A 150 -5.75 30.20 -3.73
CA ALA A 150 -6.13 30.58 -2.37
C ALA A 150 -5.55 31.96 -2.00
N LEU A 151 -4.26 32.21 -2.32
CA LEU A 151 -3.63 33.51 -2.08
C LEU A 151 -4.31 34.62 -2.90
N ALA A 152 -4.56 34.39 -4.19
CA ALA A 152 -5.20 35.36 -5.06
C ALA A 152 -6.62 35.71 -4.59
N LEU A 153 -7.42 34.71 -4.29
CA LEU A 153 -8.82 34.88 -3.84
C LEU A 153 -8.89 35.56 -2.46
N ALA A 154 -8.05 35.12 -1.50
CA ALA A 154 -8.00 35.74 -0.16
C ALA A 154 -7.53 37.20 -0.23
N ALA A 155 -6.47 37.49 -1.00
CA ALA A 155 -6.00 38.86 -1.18
C ALA A 155 -7.07 39.77 -1.82
N THR A 156 -7.82 39.28 -2.81
CA THR A 156 -8.92 40.00 -3.44
C THR A 156 -10.03 40.34 -2.43
N LEU A 157 -10.43 39.40 -1.55
CA LEU A 157 -11.45 39.64 -0.52
C LEU A 157 -10.95 40.65 0.52
N GLN A 158 -9.69 40.55 0.94
CA GLN A 158 -9.11 41.47 1.91
C GLN A 158 -9.04 42.93 1.37
N LEU A 159 -8.60 43.07 0.10
CA LEU A 159 -8.57 44.36 -0.58
C LEU A 159 -9.99 44.95 -0.74
N HIS A 160 -10.95 44.12 -1.14
CA HIS A 160 -12.33 44.53 -1.30
C HIS A 160 -12.96 44.98 0.05
N ALA A 161 -12.67 44.26 1.12
CA ALA A 161 -13.14 44.61 2.46
C ALA A 161 -12.44 45.84 3.11
N GLY A 162 -11.33 46.29 2.52
CA GLY A 162 -10.51 47.34 3.09
C GLY A 162 -9.77 46.91 4.38
N VAL A 163 -9.32 45.66 4.41
CA VAL A 163 -8.49 45.14 5.48
C VAL A 163 -7.15 45.87 5.52
N ASP A 164 -6.70 46.26 6.71
CA ASP A 164 -5.40 46.91 6.85
C ASP A 164 -4.26 46.04 6.29
N TYR A 165 -3.35 46.64 5.53
CA TYR A 165 -2.31 45.92 4.78
C TYR A 165 -1.46 45.02 5.68
N SER A 166 -1.09 45.49 6.88
CA SER A 166 -0.30 44.71 7.84
C SER A 166 -1.03 43.49 8.35
N LEU A 167 -2.32 43.63 8.68
CA LEU A 167 -3.17 42.52 9.11
C LEU A 167 -3.42 41.54 7.94
N GLY A 168 -3.71 42.07 6.75
CA GLY A 168 -3.92 41.27 5.56
C GLY A 168 -2.70 40.41 5.22
N LEU A 169 -1.51 40.96 5.21
CA LEU A 169 -0.26 40.25 5.00
C LEU A 169 -0.04 39.15 6.06
N PHE A 170 -0.28 39.49 7.34
CA PHE A 170 -0.17 38.51 8.43
C PHE A 170 -1.13 37.30 8.23
N MET A 171 -2.36 37.57 7.82
CA MET A 171 -3.33 36.48 7.55
C MET A 171 -2.93 35.60 6.37
N LEU A 172 -2.36 36.17 5.29
CA LEU A 172 -1.88 35.40 4.14
C LEU A 172 -0.75 34.43 4.51
N VAL A 173 0.02 34.72 5.54
CA VAL A 173 1.04 33.80 6.08
C VAL A 173 0.44 32.47 6.50
N SER A 174 -0.81 32.43 6.94
CA SER A 174 -1.50 31.19 7.31
C SER A 174 -1.63 30.21 6.10
N ILE A 175 -1.84 30.73 4.89
CA ILE A 175 -1.90 29.92 3.66
C ILE A 175 -0.51 29.37 3.33
N VAL A 176 0.55 30.18 3.48
CA VAL A 176 1.93 29.73 3.24
C VAL A 176 2.34 28.68 4.27
N LEU A 177 1.92 28.85 5.53
CA LEU A 177 2.15 27.86 6.57
C LEU A 177 1.41 26.54 6.26
N ALA A 178 0.13 26.63 5.84
CA ALA A 178 -0.65 25.47 5.42
C ALA A 178 0.01 24.73 4.24
N PHE A 179 0.55 25.46 3.26
CA PHE A 179 1.34 24.88 2.18
C PHE A 179 2.57 24.15 2.70
N SER A 180 3.35 24.77 3.57
CA SER A 180 4.57 24.21 4.12
C SER A 180 4.30 22.92 4.91
N ILE A 181 3.26 22.92 5.75
CA ILE A 181 2.80 21.75 6.50
C ILE A 181 2.35 20.65 5.53
N SER A 182 1.52 20.98 4.54
CA SER A 182 1.02 20.02 3.55
C SER A 182 2.17 19.37 2.77
N LEU A 183 3.18 20.15 2.39
CA LEU A 183 4.35 19.64 1.68
C LEU A 183 5.18 18.70 2.58
N ALA A 184 5.38 19.06 3.86
CA ALA A 184 6.11 18.25 4.82
C ALA A 184 5.38 16.94 5.13
N VAL A 185 4.08 17.00 5.39
CA VAL A 185 3.22 15.82 5.63
C VAL A 185 3.19 14.91 4.40
N GLY A 186 2.99 15.48 3.21
CA GLY A 186 2.96 14.72 1.97
C GLY A 186 4.28 13.97 1.70
N ARG A 187 5.43 14.62 1.91
CA ARG A 187 6.75 13.96 1.81
C ARG A 187 6.91 12.82 2.80
N ARG A 188 6.49 13.04 4.04
CA ARG A 188 6.56 12.01 5.09
C ARG A 188 5.64 10.83 4.79
N SER A 189 4.43 11.08 4.30
CA SER A 189 3.48 10.02 3.95
C SER A 189 4.03 9.14 2.81
N VAL A 190 4.58 9.74 1.76
CA VAL A 190 5.21 8.98 0.65
C VAL A 190 6.40 8.16 1.14
N ALA A 191 7.25 8.73 2.02
CA ALA A 191 8.38 8.02 2.60
C ALA A 191 7.94 6.83 3.46
N LEU A 192 6.86 6.96 4.24
CA LEU A 192 6.30 5.86 5.03
C LEU A 192 5.74 4.75 4.13
N VAL A 193 4.99 5.11 3.08
CA VAL A 193 4.49 4.12 2.10
C VAL A 193 5.64 3.38 1.45
N ALA A 194 6.71 4.09 1.06
CA ALA A 194 7.91 3.47 0.48
C ALA A 194 8.58 2.49 1.44
N ALA A 195 8.76 2.87 2.71
CA ALA A 195 9.37 2.01 3.72
C ALA A 195 8.55 0.74 3.98
N VAL A 196 7.21 0.86 4.08
CA VAL A 196 6.32 -0.29 4.28
C VAL A 196 6.34 -1.21 3.05
N THR A 197 6.32 -0.64 1.84
CA THR A 197 6.36 -1.43 0.60
C THR A 197 7.66 -2.19 0.45
N ASP A 198 8.80 -1.56 0.76
CA ASP A 198 10.12 -2.21 0.71
C ASP A 198 10.22 -3.36 1.72
N GLU A 199 9.74 -3.14 2.94
CA GLU A 199 9.69 -4.20 3.97
C GLU A 199 8.79 -5.37 3.55
N GLN A 200 7.63 -5.10 2.94
CA GLN A 200 6.75 -6.17 2.42
C GLN A 200 7.42 -6.96 1.31
N LEU A 201 8.04 -6.28 0.34
CA LEU A 201 8.78 -6.94 -0.74
C LEU A 201 9.95 -7.78 -0.22
N ARG A 202 10.63 -7.30 0.84
CA ARG A 202 11.70 -8.04 1.50
C ARG A 202 11.17 -9.30 2.18
N ARG A 203 10.05 -9.21 2.90
CA ARG A 203 9.37 -10.36 3.52
C ARG A 203 8.91 -11.39 2.49
N ASP A 204 8.29 -10.93 1.40
CA ASP A 204 7.79 -11.80 0.34
C ASP A 204 8.93 -12.54 -0.38
N ARG A 205 10.08 -11.89 -0.58
CA ARG A 205 11.28 -12.55 -1.13
C ARG A 205 11.79 -13.65 -0.20
N LEU A 206 11.93 -13.36 1.08
CA LEU A 206 12.41 -14.33 2.07
C LEU A 206 11.41 -15.46 2.27
N GLY A 207 10.11 -15.17 2.28
CA GLY A 207 9.05 -16.17 2.44
C GLY A 207 8.98 -17.23 1.35
N ARG A 208 9.65 -17.01 0.20
CA ARG A 208 9.75 -18.02 -0.87
C ARG A 208 10.74 -19.14 -0.55
N TYR A 209 11.72 -18.88 0.29
CA TYR A 209 12.81 -19.81 0.59
C TYR A 209 12.76 -20.31 2.04
N PHE A 210 12.24 -19.51 2.93
CA PHE A 210 12.27 -19.73 4.37
C PHE A 210 10.88 -19.83 4.98
N SER A 211 10.74 -20.64 6.03
CA SER A 211 9.52 -20.62 6.83
C SER A 211 9.28 -19.24 7.46
N PRO A 212 8.02 -18.87 7.78
CA PRO A 212 7.71 -17.58 8.41
C PRO A 212 8.54 -17.28 9.66
N GLN A 213 8.82 -18.30 10.48
CA GLN A 213 9.61 -18.18 11.71
C GLN A 213 11.08 -17.86 11.42
N ILE A 214 11.65 -18.46 10.38
CA ILE A 214 13.04 -18.19 9.95
C ILE A 214 13.11 -16.81 9.33
N THR A 215 12.16 -16.45 8.47
CA THR A 215 12.05 -15.13 7.85
C THR A 215 12.03 -14.01 8.90
N GLN A 216 11.20 -14.14 9.93
CA GLN A 216 11.14 -13.16 11.01
C GLN A 216 12.50 -12.98 11.71
N ARG A 217 13.17 -14.07 12.08
CA ARG A 217 14.48 -14.00 12.74
C ARG A 217 15.59 -13.44 11.85
N LEU A 218 15.52 -13.65 10.54
CA LEU A 218 16.48 -13.08 9.59
C LEU A 218 16.27 -11.55 9.48
N LEU A 219 15.04 -11.10 9.44
CA LEU A 219 14.70 -9.67 9.44
C LEU A 219 15.20 -8.96 10.71
N GLU A 220 15.09 -9.62 11.87
CA GLU A 220 15.59 -9.09 13.15
C GLU A 220 17.12 -8.98 13.21
N ARG A 221 17.85 -9.83 12.48
CA ARG A 221 19.35 -9.88 12.49
C ARG A 221 20.03 -8.97 11.46
N GLY A 222 19.31 -8.44 10.47
CA GLY A 222 19.89 -7.60 9.41
C GLY A 222 20.59 -8.38 8.28
N ASP A 223 21.25 -7.65 7.36
CA ASP A 223 21.67 -8.10 6.02
C ASP A 223 22.92 -9.02 5.97
N ASP A 224 23.43 -9.54 7.07
CA ASP A 224 24.68 -10.35 7.09
C ASP A 224 24.51 -11.80 6.57
N ALA A 225 23.32 -12.23 6.17
CA ALA A 225 23.02 -13.62 5.82
C ALA A 225 23.57 -14.10 4.46
N GLY A 226 24.14 -13.23 3.62
CA GLY A 226 24.51 -13.54 2.22
C GLY A 226 26.00 -13.71 1.89
N ARG A 227 26.92 -13.67 2.87
CA ARG A 227 28.36 -13.53 2.61
C ARG A 227 29.18 -14.82 2.61
N GLY A 228 28.70 -15.92 2.02
CA GLY A 228 29.55 -17.11 1.84
C GLY A 228 30.02 -17.75 3.17
N GLU A 229 29.09 -18.16 4.01
CA GLU A 229 29.38 -18.77 5.32
C GLU A 229 29.55 -20.29 5.20
N SER A 230 30.66 -20.86 5.76
CA SER A 230 30.81 -22.30 5.87
C SER A 230 30.10 -22.83 7.11
N ARG A 231 29.19 -23.79 6.91
CA ARG A 231 28.36 -24.33 7.98
C ARG A 231 28.09 -25.81 7.82
N GLU A 232 27.90 -26.52 8.93
CA GLU A 232 27.44 -27.89 8.91
C GLU A 232 25.94 -27.93 8.84
N VAL A 233 25.40 -28.62 7.84
CA VAL A 233 23.97 -28.74 7.55
C VAL A 233 23.59 -30.16 7.22
N THR A 234 22.30 -30.47 7.21
CA THR A 234 21.76 -31.69 6.62
C THR A 234 20.97 -31.32 5.39
N VAL A 235 21.37 -31.85 4.24
CA VAL A 235 20.67 -31.72 2.97
C VAL A 235 19.70 -32.89 2.79
N LEU A 236 18.51 -32.59 2.31
CA LEU A 236 17.47 -33.53 1.97
C LEU A 236 17.08 -33.38 0.51
N PHE A 237 17.17 -34.47 -0.23
CA PHE A 237 16.63 -34.61 -1.59
C PHE A 237 15.39 -35.49 -1.53
N ALA A 238 14.30 -35.04 -2.12
CA ALA A 238 13.09 -35.83 -2.29
C ALA A 238 12.71 -35.84 -3.77
N ASP A 239 12.40 -37.00 -4.33
CA ASP A 239 12.12 -37.19 -5.74
C ASP A 239 11.09 -38.30 -5.96
N LEU A 240 10.30 -38.19 -7.04
CA LEU A 240 9.30 -39.20 -7.39
C LEU A 240 9.93 -40.29 -8.28
N ARG A 241 9.80 -41.53 -7.85
CA ARG A 241 10.29 -42.65 -8.64
C ARG A 241 9.43 -42.89 -9.89
N ASP A 242 10.10 -42.98 -11.04
CA ASP A 242 9.50 -43.29 -12.34
C ASP A 242 8.45 -42.25 -12.82
N PHE A 243 8.54 -41.01 -12.31
CA PHE A 243 7.54 -39.99 -12.64
C PHE A 243 7.66 -39.48 -14.07
N ALA A 244 8.89 -39.33 -14.61
CA ALA A 244 9.12 -38.88 -15.97
C ALA A 244 8.39 -39.77 -17.02
N ALA A 245 8.53 -41.08 -16.90
CA ALA A 245 7.84 -42.04 -17.79
C ALA A 245 6.30 -41.95 -17.66
N ARG A 246 5.78 -41.64 -16.47
CA ARG A 246 4.32 -41.46 -16.28
C ARG A 246 3.84 -40.12 -16.83
N GLY A 247 4.63 -39.06 -16.67
CA GLY A 247 4.31 -37.72 -17.15
C GLY A 247 4.16 -37.68 -18.69
N GLU A 248 4.90 -38.49 -19.41
CA GLU A 248 4.79 -38.60 -20.88
C GLU A 248 3.41 -39.09 -21.36
N THR A 249 2.70 -39.83 -20.51
CA THR A 249 1.37 -40.38 -20.83
C THR A 249 0.19 -39.56 -20.28
N MET A 250 0.47 -38.51 -19.52
CA MET A 250 -0.55 -37.65 -18.88
C MET A 250 -0.73 -36.35 -19.65
N PRO A 251 -1.96 -35.78 -19.69
CA PRO A 251 -2.17 -34.41 -20.18
C PRO A 251 -1.34 -33.38 -19.37
N GLY A 252 -0.68 -32.45 -20.05
CA GLY A 252 0.20 -31.46 -19.41
C GLY A 252 -0.41 -30.72 -18.20
N PRO A 253 -1.67 -30.22 -18.27
CA PRO A 253 -2.32 -29.60 -17.11
C PRO A 253 -2.46 -30.52 -15.90
N GLU A 254 -2.70 -31.82 -16.10
CA GLU A 254 -2.81 -32.80 -15.02
C GLU A 254 -1.46 -33.10 -14.37
N VAL A 255 -0.37 -33.12 -15.15
CA VAL A 255 1.00 -33.25 -14.63
C VAL A 255 1.31 -32.09 -13.71
N VAL A 256 1.04 -30.86 -14.16
CA VAL A 256 1.28 -29.64 -13.37
C VAL A 256 0.44 -29.63 -12.09
N ALA A 257 -0.83 -29.95 -12.17
CA ALA A 257 -1.72 -30.01 -10.99
C ALA A 257 -1.24 -31.04 -9.97
N LEU A 258 -0.83 -32.23 -10.44
CA LEU A 258 -0.32 -33.30 -9.59
C LEU A 258 0.99 -32.89 -8.90
N LEU A 259 1.96 -32.34 -9.65
CA LEU A 259 3.22 -31.86 -9.09
C LEU A 259 3.00 -30.76 -8.05
N ASN A 260 2.13 -29.79 -8.34
CA ASN A 260 1.81 -28.73 -7.40
C ASN A 260 1.24 -29.30 -6.09
N SER A 261 0.32 -30.27 -6.15
CA SER A 261 -0.25 -30.90 -4.95
C SER A 261 0.80 -31.67 -4.13
N ILE A 262 1.76 -32.31 -4.77
CA ILE A 262 2.84 -33.03 -4.10
C ILE A 262 3.83 -32.02 -3.46
N HIS A 263 4.25 -31.05 -4.23
CA HIS A 263 5.20 -30.02 -3.78
C HIS A 263 4.64 -29.21 -2.61
N GLU A 264 3.34 -28.87 -2.62
CA GLU A 264 2.68 -28.17 -1.51
C GLU A 264 2.83 -28.95 -0.20
N GLY A 265 2.51 -30.25 -0.21
CA GLY A 265 2.64 -31.09 0.98
C GLY A 265 4.10 -31.31 1.44
N TRP A 266 5.05 -31.31 0.51
CA TRP A 266 6.46 -31.47 0.83
C TRP A 266 7.09 -30.16 1.36
N VAL A 267 6.75 -29.02 0.78
CA VAL A 267 7.20 -27.70 1.25
C VAL A 267 6.65 -27.40 2.62
N GLU A 268 5.38 -27.73 2.89
CA GLU A 268 4.81 -27.62 4.23
C GLU A 268 5.60 -28.46 5.24
N ALA A 269 5.90 -29.72 4.91
CA ALA A 269 6.72 -30.57 5.78
C ALA A 269 8.13 -30.00 6.03
N VAL A 270 8.77 -29.38 5.02
CA VAL A 270 10.06 -28.70 5.19
C VAL A 270 9.92 -27.54 6.19
N PHE A 271 8.92 -26.70 6.02
CA PHE A 271 8.74 -25.51 6.85
C PHE A 271 8.31 -25.83 8.29
N GLU A 272 7.41 -26.81 8.49
CA GLU A 272 7.02 -27.29 9.82
C GLU A 272 8.22 -27.81 10.65
N HIS A 273 9.19 -28.42 9.99
CA HIS A 273 10.39 -28.93 10.66
C HIS A 273 11.55 -27.92 10.68
N GLY A 274 11.29 -26.65 10.26
CA GLY A 274 12.29 -25.58 10.30
C GLY A 274 13.40 -25.72 9.26
N GLY A 275 13.12 -26.44 8.17
CA GLY A 275 13.99 -26.54 7.01
C GLY A 275 13.90 -25.32 6.10
N THR A 276 14.83 -25.23 5.19
CA THR A 276 14.90 -24.25 4.10
C THR A 276 14.72 -24.97 2.78
N LEU A 277 13.77 -24.54 1.97
CA LEU A 277 13.63 -25.00 0.60
C LEU A 277 14.72 -24.34 -0.26
N ASP A 278 15.58 -25.16 -0.89
CA ASP A 278 16.62 -24.66 -1.79
C ASP A 278 16.06 -24.44 -3.19
N LYS A 279 15.59 -25.50 -3.82
CA LYS A 279 15.02 -25.44 -5.17
C LYS A 279 14.10 -26.63 -5.48
N TYR A 280 13.32 -26.44 -6.55
CA TYR A 280 12.61 -27.51 -7.22
C TYR A 280 13.51 -28.13 -8.32
N MET A 281 13.47 -29.45 -8.44
CA MET A 281 14.28 -30.22 -9.40
C MET A 281 13.37 -31.10 -10.27
N GLY A 282 12.52 -30.45 -11.07
CA GLY A 282 11.49 -31.17 -11.84
C GLY A 282 10.38 -31.71 -10.94
N ASP A 283 10.34 -33.02 -10.74
CA ASP A 283 9.41 -33.71 -9.84
C ASP A 283 9.93 -33.89 -8.42
N GLY A 284 11.14 -33.38 -8.15
CA GLY A 284 11.78 -33.42 -6.84
C GLY A 284 11.99 -32.04 -6.20
N ILE A 285 12.42 -32.06 -4.95
CA ILE A 285 12.85 -30.87 -4.21
C ILE A 285 14.19 -31.12 -3.50
N MET A 286 14.94 -30.03 -3.33
CA MET A 286 16.10 -29.97 -2.45
C MET A 286 15.79 -29.04 -1.28
N ALA A 287 16.04 -29.51 -0.07
CA ALA A 287 15.92 -28.75 1.16
C ALA A 287 17.12 -28.98 2.07
N TYR A 288 17.40 -28.05 2.98
CA TYR A 288 18.44 -28.22 3.97
C TYR A 288 18.01 -27.71 5.35
N PHE A 289 18.69 -28.21 6.40
CA PHE A 289 18.47 -27.93 7.80
C PHE A 289 19.78 -27.50 8.46
N GLY A 290 19.74 -26.57 9.42
CA GLY A 290 20.94 -26.05 10.09
C GLY A 290 21.41 -24.69 9.57
N ALA A 291 20.72 -24.15 8.56
CA ALA A 291 20.97 -22.82 8.00
C ALA A 291 19.68 -22.21 7.47
N PRO A 292 19.57 -20.89 7.35
CA PRO A 292 20.55 -19.84 7.73
C PRO A 292 20.72 -19.69 9.24
N LEU A 293 19.81 -20.23 10.04
CA LEU A 293 19.91 -20.26 11.49
C LEU A 293 20.51 -21.59 11.96
N ALA A 294 21.49 -21.52 12.86
CA ALA A 294 22.09 -22.72 13.42
C ALA A 294 21.05 -23.57 14.18
N GLN A 295 21.03 -24.86 13.91
CA GLN A 295 20.16 -25.85 14.55
C GLN A 295 21.02 -27.03 14.98
N ALA A 296 21.14 -27.25 16.29
CA ALA A 296 21.94 -28.37 16.82
C ALA A 296 21.34 -29.74 16.44
N ASP A 297 20.05 -29.77 16.16
CA ASP A 297 19.27 -30.98 15.83
C ASP A 297 18.90 -31.06 14.33
N HIS A 298 19.68 -30.42 13.43
CA HIS A 298 19.39 -30.37 12.00
C HIS A 298 19.18 -31.73 11.35
N ALA A 299 19.98 -32.75 11.70
CA ALA A 299 19.85 -34.09 11.16
C ALA A 299 18.53 -34.78 11.61
N ALA A 300 18.16 -34.60 12.90
CA ALA A 300 16.91 -35.13 13.42
C ALA A 300 15.68 -34.44 12.80
N ARG A 301 15.77 -33.15 12.53
CA ARG A 301 14.73 -32.38 11.82
C ARG A 301 14.54 -32.87 10.39
N ALA A 302 15.63 -33.08 9.65
CA ALA A 302 15.60 -33.62 8.30
C ALA A 302 14.90 -35.02 8.26
N LEU A 303 15.21 -35.87 9.25
CA LEU A 303 14.59 -37.19 9.32
C LEU A 303 13.08 -37.11 9.65
N ARG A 304 12.66 -36.21 10.55
CA ARG A 304 11.25 -35.97 10.84
C ARG A 304 10.51 -35.42 9.60
N CYS A 305 11.13 -34.49 8.89
CA CYS A 305 10.63 -33.95 7.63
C CYS A 305 10.41 -35.07 6.59
N ALA A 306 11.42 -35.94 6.39
CA ALA A 306 11.29 -37.07 5.45
C ALA A 306 10.10 -37.98 5.77
N ARG A 307 9.86 -38.26 7.05
CA ARG A 307 8.69 -39.03 7.49
C ARG A 307 7.37 -38.30 7.21
N ALA A 308 7.35 -37.00 7.42
CA ALA A 308 6.16 -36.17 7.13
C ALA A 308 5.85 -36.13 5.63
N MET A 309 6.88 -36.02 4.77
CA MET A 309 6.76 -36.08 3.30
C MET A 309 6.18 -37.43 2.86
N ASP A 310 6.70 -38.55 3.39
CA ASP A 310 6.16 -39.88 3.09
C ASP A 310 4.72 -40.03 3.53
N ALA A 311 4.37 -39.54 4.72
CA ALA A 311 3.00 -39.54 5.20
C ALA A 311 2.06 -38.69 4.33
N SER A 312 2.52 -37.54 3.85
CA SER A 312 1.77 -36.70 2.91
C SER A 312 1.51 -37.43 1.59
N LEU A 313 2.53 -38.06 1.00
CA LEU A 313 2.36 -38.84 -0.23
C LEU A 313 1.46 -40.05 -0.05
N ARG A 314 1.49 -40.73 1.11
CA ARG A 314 0.56 -41.83 1.42
C ARG A 314 -0.89 -41.35 1.44
N ARG A 315 -1.18 -40.19 2.02
CA ARG A 315 -2.53 -39.60 2.00
C ARG A 315 -2.99 -39.32 0.58
N LEU A 316 -2.13 -38.72 -0.22
CA LEU A 316 -2.41 -38.46 -1.65
C LEU A 316 -2.65 -39.76 -2.42
N ASN A 317 -1.87 -40.82 -2.17
CA ASN A 317 -2.03 -42.12 -2.79
C ASN A 317 -3.36 -42.81 -2.42
N GLN A 318 -3.86 -42.61 -1.21
CA GLN A 318 -5.20 -43.10 -0.81
C GLN A 318 -6.30 -42.40 -1.64
N GLN A 319 -6.20 -41.09 -1.82
CA GLN A 319 -7.16 -40.35 -2.66
C GLN A 319 -7.08 -40.79 -4.13
N ARG A 320 -5.87 -40.99 -4.64
CA ARG A 320 -5.63 -41.48 -6.01
C ARG A 320 -6.19 -42.90 -6.23
N ALA A 321 -6.00 -43.79 -5.26
CA ALA A 321 -6.54 -45.14 -5.32
C ALA A 321 -8.08 -45.15 -5.35
N ALA A 322 -8.74 -44.29 -4.58
CA ALA A 322 -10.19 -44.09 -4.61
C ALA A 322 -10.69 -43.60 -5.99
N ALA A 323 -9.85 -42.87 -6.73
CA ALA A 323 -10.11 -42.43 -8.11
C ALA A 323 -9.61 -43.42 -9.20
N GLY A 324 -9.14 -44.61 -8.83
CA GLY A 324 -8.63 -45.61 -9.73
C GLY A 324 -7.26 -45.29 -10.36
N ALA A 325 -6.56 -44.25 -9.84
CA ALA A 325 -5.26 -43.84 -10.34
C ALA A 325 -4.09 -44.60 -9.66
N PRO A 326 -2.99 -44.89 -10.37
CA PRO A 326 -1.86 -45.60 -9.79
C PRO A 326 -1.13 -44.82 -8.74
N GLY A 327 -0.66 -45.49 -7.68
CA GLY A 327 0.10 -44.86 -6.60
C GLY A 327 1.47 -44.36 -7.05
N LEU A 328 1.97 -43.37 -6.36
CA LEU A 328 3.29 -42.76 -6.56
C LEU A 328 4.28 -43.26 -5.51
N ARG A 329 5.55 -43.29 -5.83
CA ARG A 329 6.62 -43.72 -4.95
C ARG A 329 7.60 -42.57 -4.71
N LEU A 330 8.04 -42.40 -3.47
CA LEU A 330 8.98 -41.37 -3.04
C LEU A 330 10.36 -41.97 -2.80
N GLY A 331 11.38 -41.33 -3.33
CA GLY A 331 12.77 -41.55 -2.96
C GLY A 331 13.26 -40.35 -2.13
N ILE A 332 13.90 -40.62 -1.00
CA ILE A 332 14.51 -39.56 -0.16
C ILE A 332 15.94 -39.92 0.12
N GLY A 333 16.85 -38.95 -0.14
CA GLY A 333 18.25 -38.98 0.25
C GLY A 333 18.51 -37.92 1.33
N ILE A 334 19.20 -38.27 2.39
CA ILE A 334 19.58 -37.35 3.48
C ILE A 334 21.06 -37.47 3.73
N HIS A 335 21.78 -36.36 3.75
CA HIS A 335 23.22 -36.32 4.03
C HIS A 335 23.60 -35.11 4.88
N SER A 336 24.46 -35.31 5.87
CA SER A 336 24.99 -34.23 6.72
C SER A 336 26.46 -33.96 6.40
N GLY A 337 26.81 -32.67 6.36
CA GLY A 337 28.19 -32.27 6.14
C GLY A 337 28.37 -30.76 6.01
N ARG A 338 29.63 -30.35 5.82
CA ARG A 338 29.96 -28.94 5.62
C ARG A 338 29.65 -28.49 4.23
N VAL A 339 29.00 -27.32 4.16
CA VAL A 339 28.65 -26.61 2.94
C VAL A 339 29.02 -25.13 3.05
N VAL A 340 29.16 -24.46 1.94
CA VAL A 340 29.22 -22.99 1.87
C VAL A 340 27.84 -22.49 1.45
N LEU A 341 27.27 -21.61 2.26
CA LEU A 341 26.00 -20.94 2.02
C LEU A 341 26.25 -19.56 1.44
N GLY A 342 25.51 -19.16 0.43
CA GLY A 342 25.63 -17.80 -0.10
C GLY A 342 24.71 -17.53 -1.28
N ASP A 343 24.64 -16.25 -1.64
CA ASP A 343 23.99 -15.78 -2.86
C ASP A 343 24.87 -16.06 -4.08
N ILE A 344 24.44 -16.96 -4.94
CA ILE A 344 25.20 -17.39 -6.11
C ILE A 344 24.44 -17.04 -7.38
N GLY A 345 25.14 -16.47 -8.34
CA GLY A 345 24.57 -16.15 -9.64
C GLY A 345 24.96 -14.76 -10.16
N ALA A 346 24.38 -14.40 -11.28
CA ALA A 346 24.57 -13.10 -11.92
C ALA A 346 23.73 -12.02 -11.23
N ALA A 347 24.06 -10.73 -11.45
CA ALA A 347 23.35 -9.60 -10.85
C ALA A 347 21.83 -9.60 -11.11
N ARG A 348 21.38 -10.20 -12.22
CA ARG A 348 19.95 -10.30 -12.59
C ARG A 348 19.25 -11.56 -12.07
N ARG A 349 20.00 -12.57 -11.62
CA ARG A 349 19.45 -13.83 -11.10
C ARG A 349 20.43 -14.42 -10.09
N ARG A 350 20.10 -14.32 -8.83
CA ARG A 350 20.83 -14.92 -7.72
C ARG A 350 19.94 -15.94 -7.03
N GLU A 351 20.53 -17.00 -6.57
CA GLU A 351 19.89 -18.03 -5.76
C GLU A 351 20.68 -18.17 -4.46
N PHE A 352 19.98 -18.10 -3.34
CA PHE A 352 20.58 -18.42 -2.05
C PHE A 352 20.61 -19.96 -1.93
N THR A 353 21.77 -20.54 -2.00
CA THR A 353 21.92 -22.01 -2.09
C THR A 353 23.15 -22.49 -1.32
N VAL A 354 23.25 -23.80 -1.17
CA VAL A 354 24.37 -24.49 -0.54
C VAL A 354 25.30 -25.09 -1.60
N ILE A 355 26.61 -24.86 -1.45
CA ILE A 355 27.67 -25.49 -2.27
C ILE A 355 28.56 -26.34 -1.39
N GLY A 356 28.86 -27.56 -1.84
CA GLY A 356 29.77 -28.46 -1.18
C GLY A 356 29.55 -29.91 -1.63
N HIS A 357 30.46 -30.81 -1.24
CA HIS A 357 30.29 -32.24 -1.52
C HIS A 357 28.99 -32.82 -1.00
N THR A 358 28.46 -32.25 0.07
CA THR A 358 27.19 -32.62 0.69
C THR A 358 25.96 -32.31 -0.19
N GLY A 359 26.08 -31.41 -1.17
CA GLY A 359 25.05 -31.06 -2.13
C GLY A 359 25.09 -31.82 -3.46
N ASN A 360 26.09 -32.71 -3.64
CA ASN A 360 26.33 -33.41 -4.93
C ASN A 360 26.11 -34.94 -4.83
N ILE A 361 25.21 -35.38 -3.97
CA ILE A 361 24.90 -36.82 -3.81
C ILE A 361 23.79 -37.27 -4.71
#